data_bd23dd366d3ebd902cff165f867f774a
#
_entry.id   bd23dd366d3ebd902cff165f867f774a
#
_cell.length_a   1.000
_cell.length_b   1.000
_cell.length_c   1.000
_cell.angle_alpha   90.00
_cell.angle_beta   90.00
_cell.angle_gamma   90.00
#
_symmetry.space_group_name_H-M   'P 1'
#
loop_
_entity.id
_entity.type
_entity.pdbx_description
1 polymer ?
#
loop_
_entity_poly.entity_id
_entity_poly.type
_entity_poly.pdbx_seq_one_letter_code
_entity_poly.pdbx_strand_id
1 'polypeptide(L)'
;MNMRELVKDLEARRALVHAMGGADKVHKQHERGKLSARERLGSLFDDGVYFEVGAHGTQMGLAAGSDGKDKPVADAVVCTFGKVAGRMVCAAAYDFTVKGGSIGYTGEEKVTRLRHMALHGRWPMVWLIDSGGARIDPGSSHPDMLSLFAGTGHLFREQVVLSGLVPQVAAMVGPGAAGTAYIPGLADYVPMVKGIGSLALGGPALVKAVTGQDIGEQELGGSKVHSEVSGVGDGEFADDASCLAAVKQYLSYFPSHAGEPPPDLPVTDPIDRRDEALLDLLPESNRKPYDMYKLIRSVVDHGELLDIKPRFARSIITCLARIGGRSVGVVANQPMYLGGILDNDSADKAAHFIQICDAFDVPLVFLQDVPGFMVGSKVEHAGIIRHGAKMLHVMSAATVPKITVVVRKAYGAGYYVMCGRAYEPDLIVSWPTAEISVMGAEGMVGIAAKKLFGGAEPPPEVKKGIVEAIQKNIDIYKVAGWGLVDDVIDPRDTRRAIAWGLELARHKRTDRPSKKRGVIPV
;
A
#
# COMPACT_ATOMS: atom_id res chain seq x y z
N MET A 1 -43.93 -0.81 -32.00
CA MET A 1 -43.79 -0.31 -30.61
C MET A 1 -43.57 1.19 -30.62
N ASN A 2 -44.33 1.90 -29.87
CA ASN A 2 -44.07 3.34 -29.68
C ASN A 2 -42.97 3.55 -28.59
N MET A 3 -42.45 4.78 -28.47
CA MET A 3 -41.35 5.08 -27.56
C MET A 3 -41.69 4.73 -26.09
N ARG A 4 -42.91 4.92 -25.66
CA ARG A 4 -43.34 4.59 -24.28
C ARG A 4 -43.30 3.08 -24.01
N GLU A 5 -43.66 2.26 -25.01
CA GLU A 5 -43.58 0.81 -24.94
C GLU A 5 -42.10 0.34 -24.90
N LEU A 6 -41.23 0.98 -25.71
CA LEU A 6 -39.78 0.71 -25.70
C LEU A 6 -39.14 1.08 -24.36
N VAL A 7 -39.55 2.19 -23.74
CA VAL A 7 -39.07 2.59 -22.39
C VAL A 7 -39.55 1.61 -21.33
N LYS A 8 -40.78 1.11 -21.36
CA LYS A 8 -41.26 0.07 -20.44
C LYS A 8 -40.45 -1.24 -20.57
N ASP A 9 -40.12 -1.66 -21.81
CA ASP A 9 -39.26 -2.83 -22.03
C ASP A 9 -37.85 -2.60 -21.48
N LEU A 10 -37.28 -1.40 -21.67
CA LEU A 10 -36.00 -1.01 -21.10
C LEU A 10 -36.01 -1.06 -19.56
N GLU A 11 -37.06 -0.54 -18.93
CA GLU A 11 -37.21 -0.57 -17.49
C GLU A 11 -37.28 -2.01 -16.95
N ALA A 12 -38.04 -2.89 -17.62
CA ALA A 12 -38.11 -4.31 -17.26
C ALA A 12 -36.75 -5.01 -17.40
N ARG A 13 -35.99 -4.73 -18.47
CA ARG A 13 -34.63 -5.25 -18.66
C ARG A 13 -33.68 -4.74 -17.60
N ARG A 14 -33.74 -3.46 -17.24
CA ARG A 14 -32.94 -2.88 -16.17
C ARG A 14 -33.26 -3.51 -14.80
N ALA A 15 -34.55 -3.76 -14.51
CA ALA A 15 -34.95 -4.44 -13.28
C ALA A 15 -34.30 -5.85 -13.16
N LEU A 16 -34.26 -6.61 -14.27
CA LEU A 16 -33.57 -7.90 -14.33
C LEU A 16 -32.07 -7.76 -14.06
N VAL A 17 -31.42 -6.75 -14.69
CA VAL A 17 -30.00 -6.46 -14.45
C VAL A 17 -29.74 -6.12 -12.99
N HIS A 18 -30.59 -5.30 -12.39
CA HIS A 18 -30.46 -4.88 -10.99
C HIS A 18 -30.73 -6.00 -9.99
N ALA A 19 -31.51 -7.01 -10.36
CA ALA A 19 -31.75 -8.19 -9.53
C ALA A 19 -30.51 -9.09 -9.36
N MET A 20 -29.43 -8.83 -10.12
CA MET A 20 -28.17 -9.61 -10.06
C MET A 20 -28.44 -11.12 -10.23
N GLY A 21 -27.89 -11.99 -9.37
CA GLY A 21 -28.14 -13.44 -9.39
C GLY A 21 -29.51 -13.86 -8.77
N GLY A 22 -30.34 -12.88 -8.38
CA GLY A 22 -31.65 -13.07 -7.74
C GLY A 22 -31.60 -12.98 -6.22
N ALA A 23 -32.77 -12.73 -5.61
CA ALA A 23 -32.91 -12.45 -4.18
C ALA A 23 -32.29 -13.53 -3.27
N ASP A 24 -32.48 -14.82 -3.61
CA ASP A 24 -31.96 -15.94 -2.80
C ASP A 24 -30.42 -15.94 -2.74
N LYS A 25 -29.76 -15.61 -3.86
CA LYS A 25 -28.29 -15.57 -3.89
C LYS A 25 -27.74 -14.33 -3.20
N VAL A 26 -28.44 -13.20 -3.30
CA VAL A 26 -28.11 -11.99 -2.53
C VAL A 26 -28.28 -12.25 -1.04
N HIS A 27 -29.37 -12.88 -0.63
CA HIS A 27 -29.58 -13.27 0.76
C HIS A 27 -28.45 -14.15 1.31
N LYS A 28 -27.98 -15.13 0.53
CA LYS A 28 -26.82 -15.97 0.89
C LYS A 28 -25.51 -15.18 1.02
N GLN A 29 -25.33 -14.07 0.32
CA GLN A 29 -24.19 -13.16 0.55
C GLN A 29 -24.32 -12.49 1.92
N HIS A 30 -25.50 -11.97 2.24
CA HIS A 30 -25.76 -11.33 3.54
C HIS A 30 -25.58 -12.30 4.71
N GLU A 31 -26.04 -13.56 4.60
CA GLU A 31 -25.80 -14.60 5.61
C GLU A 31 -24.30 -14.86 5.88
N ARG A 32 -23.45 -14.59 4.91
CA ARG A 32 -21.99 -14.69 5.02
C ARG A 32 -21.33 -13.40 5.52
N GLY A 33 -22.11 -12.38 5.89
CA GLY A 33 -21.60 -11.07 6.31
C GLY A 33 -21.06 -10.21 5.17
N LYS A 34 -21.44 -10.49 3.92
CA LYS A 34 -20.98 -9.78 2.72
C LYS A 34 -22.08 -8.89 2.14
N LEU A 35 -21.74 -7.72 1.68
CA LEU A 35 -22.60 -6.92 0.82
C LEU A 35 -22.63 -7.48 -0.61
N SER A 36 -23.69 -7.21 -1.35
CA SER A 36 -23.73 -7.43 -2.80
C SER A 36 -22.85 -6.42 -3.55
N ALA A 37 -22.51 -6.71 -4.81
CA ALA A 37 -21.72 -5.82 -5.64
C ALA A 37 -22.33 -4.41 -5.75
N ARG A 38 -23.65 -4.30 -5.88
CA ARG A 38 -24.34 -3.02 -6.00
C ARG A 38 -24.42 -2.24 -4.68
N GLU A 39 -24.58 -2.90 -3.56
CA GLU A 39 -24.53 -2.28 -2.22
C GLU A 39 -23.15 -1.73 -1.93
N ARG A 40 -22.09 -2.45 -2.31
CA ARG A 40 -20.69 -1.97 -2.20
C ARG A 40 -20.47 -0.72 -3.03
N LEU A 41 -20.96 -0.69 -4.28
CA LEU A 41 -20.86 0.49 -5.14
C LEU A 41 -21.68 1.67 -4.59
N GLY A 42 -22.89 1.41 -4.09
CA GLY A 42 -23.70 2.43 -3.41
C GLY A 42 -23.01 3.01 -2.17
N SER A 43 -22.23 2.19 -1.45
CA SER A 43 -21.45 2.64 -0.30
C SER A 43 -20.15 3.36 -0.70
N LEU A 44 -19.58 3.03 -1.86
CA LEU A 44 -18.34 3.64 -2.35
C LEU A 44 -18.57 5.07 -2.88
N PHE A 45 -19.59 5.26 -3.70
CA PHE A 45 -19.85 6.54 -4.35
C PHE A 45 -20.65 7.51 -3.49
N ASP A 46 -20.44 8.81 -3.70
CA ASP A 46 -21.16 9.88 -3.03
C ASP A 46 -22.66 9.75 -3.31
N ASP A 47 -23.49 9.83 -2.25
CA ASP A 47 -24.93 9.68 -2.31
C ASP A 47 -25.42 8.39 -3.00
N GLY A 48 -24.55 7.40 -3.17
CA GLY A 48 -24.84 6.16 -3.88
C GLY A 48 -25.06 6.33 -5.38
N VAL A 49 -24.64 7.46 -5.96
CA VAL A 49 -24.92 7.82 -7.37
C VAL A 49 -23.72 7.45 -8.26
N TYR A 50 -23.99 6.63 -9.25
CA TYR A 50 -23.00 6.23 -10.26
C TYR A 50 -23.65 5.94 -11.62
N PHE A 51 -22.85 5.95 -12.67
CA PHE A 51 -23.24 5.50 -14.00
C PHE A 51 -22.69 4.10 -14.26
N GLU A 52 -23.55 3.16 -14.69
CA GLU A 52 -23.15 1.79 -15.02
C GLU A 52 -22.83 1.66 -16.51
N VAL A 53 -21.63 1.13 -16.81
CA VAL A 53 -21.13 0.88 -18.16
C VAL A 53 -21.42 -0.56 -18.55
N GLY A 54 -22.08 -0.79 -19.69
CA GLY A 54 -22.34 -2.13 -20.21
C GLY A 54 -23.32 -2.95 -19.35
N ALA A 55 -24.31 -2.28 -18.73
CA ALA A 55 -25.29 -2.93 -17.86
C ALA A 55 -26.01 -4.13 -18.49
N HIS A 56 -26.31 -4.07 -19.80
CA HIS A 56 -26.99 -5.13 -20.55
C HIS A 56 -26.04 -6.20 -21.10
N GLY A 57 -24.74 -6.14 -20.77
CA GLY A 57 -23.77 -7.17 -21.16
C GLY A 57 -24.17 -8.54 -20.63
N THR A 58 -23.96 -9.59 -21.41
CA THR A 58 -24.20 -10.98 -21.02
C THR A 58 -23.17 -11.87 -21.69
N GLN A 59 -23.13 -13.14 -21.33
CA GLN A 59 -22.17 -14.08 -21.89
C GLN A 59 -22.30 -14.18 -23.42
N MET A 60 -21.19 -14.01 -24.10
CA MET A 60 -21.09 -14.19 -25.55
C MET A 60 -21.36 -15.66 -25.93
N GLY A 61 -22.02 -15.90 -27.08
CA GLY A 61 -22.29 -17.25 -27.58
C GLY A 61 -23.48 -17.98 -26.96
N LEU A 62 -24.29 -17.30 -26.11
CA LEU A 62 -25.57 -17.88 -25.71
C LEU A 62 -26.53 -17.97 -26.88
N ALA A 63 -27.14 -19.15 -27.07
CA ALA A 63 -28.09 -19.38 -28.17
C ALA A 63 -29.23 -18.35 -28.15
N ALA A 64 -29.61 -17.84 -29.33
CA ALA A 64 -30.81 -17.05 -29.50
C ALA A 64 -32.01 -17.91 -29.06
N GLY A 65 -32.73 -17.54 -28.01
CA GLY A 65 -33.87 -18.28 -27.47
C GLY A 65 -33.61 -19.05 -26.17
N SER A 66 -32.41 -19.01 -25.56
CA SER A 66 -32.23 -19.43 -24.18
C SER A 66 -33.12 -18.56 -23.28
N ASP A 67 -34.13 -19.16 -22.63
CA ASP A 67 -35.03 -18.50 -21.71
C ASP A 67 -34.19 -17.80 -20.63
N GLY A 68 -34.44 -16.52 -20.38
CA GLY A 68 -33.59 -15.58 -19.64
C GLY A 68 -33.14 -15.97 -18.24
N LYS A 69 -33.49 -17.19 -17.75
CA LYS A 69 -33.14 -17.71 -16.43
C LYS A 69 -31.66 -18.06 -16.23
N ASP A 70 -30.91 -18.32 -17.31
CA ASP A 70 -29.51 -18.74 -17.23
C ASP A 70 -28.51 -17.73 -17.80
N LYS A 71 -28.98 -16.55 -18.23
CA LYS A 71 -28.08 -15.50 -18.75
C LYS A 71 -27.32 -14.83 -17.61
N PRO A 72 -25.98 -14.85 -17.61
CA PRO A 72 -25.22 -14.14 -16.61
C PRO A 72 -25.41 -12.63 -16.80
N VAL A 73 -26.15 -12.04 -15.86
CA VAL A 73 -26.49 -10.62 -15.86
C VAL A 73 -25.22 -9.79 -15.70
N ALA A 74 -25.08 -8.73 -16.49
CA ALA A 74 -23.90 -7.87 -16.54
C ALA A 74 -22.57 -8.64 -16.69
N ASP A 75 -22.64 -9.89 -17.13
CA ASP A 75 -21.54 -10.86 -17.21
C ASP A 75 -20.67 -10.92 -15.94
N ALA A 76 -21.33 -11.00 -14.79
CA ALA A 76 -20.76 -11.15 -13.44
C ALA A 76 -19.83 -10.03 -12.96
N VAL A 77 -19.83 -8.86 -13.61
CA VAL A 77 -19.09 -7.67 -13.16
C VAL A 77 -19.88 -6.39 -13.43
N VAL A 78 -20.01 -5.55 -12.41
CA VAL A 78 -20.68 -4.24 -12.49
C VAL A 78 -19.59 -3.18 -12.65
N CYS A 79 -19.50 -2.61 -13.85
CA CYS A 79 -18.52 -1.57 -14.19
C CYS A 79 -19.16 -0.19 -14.08
N THR A 80 -18.55 0.73 -13.33
CA THR A 80 -19.17 2.01 -12.99
C THR A 80 -18.16 3.16 -12.96
N PHE A 81 -18.66 4.37 -13.09
CA PHE A 81 -17.94 5.57 -12.69
C PHE A 81 -18.90 6.53 -11.95
N GLY A 82 -18.35 7.25 -11.00
CA GLY A 82 -19.09 8.17 -10.13
C GLY A 82 -18.13 9.04 -9.34
N LYS A 83 -18.64 9.74 -8.34
CA LYS A 83 -17.81 10.61 -7.49
C LYS A 83 -17.53 9.95 -6.15
N VAL A 84 -16.29 10.13 -5.66
CA VAL A 84 -15.86 9.82 -4.30
C VAL A 84 -15.21 11.09 -3.74
N ALA A 85 -15.78 11.64 -2.69
CA ALA A 85 -15.40 12.96 -2.15
C ALA A 85 -15.32 14.04 -3.24
N GLY A 86 -16.33 14.09 -4.12
CA GLY A 86 -16.48 15.05 -5.21
C GLY A 86 -15.64 14.78 -6.45
N ARG A 87 -14.70 13.82 -6.43
CA ARG A 87 -13.77 13.50 -7.54
C ARG A 87 -14.22 12.25 -8.29
N MET A 88 -14.05 12.25 -9.62
CA MET A 88 -14.40 11.11 -10.46
C MET A 88 -13.49 9.90 -10.15
N VAL A 89 -14.12 8.74 -10.05
CA VAL A 89 -13.48 7.44 -9.80
C VAL A 89 -14.16 6.39 -10.68
N CYS A 90 -13.40 5.50 -11.29
CA CYS A 90 -13.89 4.30 -11.95
C CYS A 90 -13.88 3.13 -10.95
N ALA A 91 -14.93 2.30 -10.94
CA ALA A 91 -14.99 1.11 -10.10
C ALA A 91 -15.58 -0.10 -10.82
N ALA A 92 -14.94 -1.27 -10.67
CA ALA A 92 -15.42 -2.56 -11.14
C ALA A 92 -15.70 -3.46 -9.93
N ALA A 93 -16.95 -3.86 -9.73
CA ALA A 93 -17.37 -4.77 -8.66
C ALA A 93 -17.74 -6.13 -9.26
N TYR A 94 -16.99 -7.17 -8.89
CA TYR A 94 -17.32 -8.54 -9.28
C TYR A 94 -18.52 -9.04 -8.46
N ASP A 95 -19.51 -9.59 -9.17
CA ASP A 95 -20.77 -10.04 -8.57
C ASP A 95 -20.77 -11.55 -8.36
N PHE A 96 -20.44 -11.97 -7.15
CA PHE A 96 -20.39 -13.39 -6.80
C PHE A 96 -21.74 -14.11 -6.93
N THR A 97 -22.85 -13.38 -6.91
CA THR A 97 -24.21 -13.96 -7.09
C THR A 97 -24.45 -14.45 -8.52
N VAL A 98 -23.65 -13.95 -9.50
CA VAL A 98 -23.72 -14.32 -10.90
C VAL A 98 -22.48 -15.14 -11.27
N LYS A 99 -22.65 -16.45 -11.53
CA LYS A 99 -21.56 -17.37 -11.92
C LYS A 99 -20.30 -17.27 -11.01
N GLY A 100 -20.50 -17.01 -9.70
CA GLY A 100 -19.40 -16.85 -8.74
C GLY A 100 -18.46 -15.68 -9.02
N GLY A 101 -18.95 -14.61 -9.64
CA GLY A 101 -18.11 -13.47 -10.02
C GLY A 101 -17.02 -13.77 -11.05
N SER A 102 -17.12 -14.90 -11.75
CA SER A 102 -16.08 -15.38 -12.68
C SER A 102 -15.95 -14.49 -13.91
N ILE A 103 -14.69 -14.30 -14.37
CA ILE A 103 -14.37 -13.49 -15.55
C ILE A 103 -14.85 -14.21 -16.80
N GLY A 104 -15.84 -13.62 -17.49
CA GLY A 104 -16.28 -13.98 -18.83
C GLY A 104 -15.75 -13.01 -19.87
N TYR A 105 -15.83 -13.36 -21.14
CA TYR A 105 -15.32 -12.54 -22.24
C TYR A 105 -15.96 -11.13 -22.25
N THR A 106 -17.30 -11.06 -22.21
CA THR A 106 -18.01 -9.77 -22.19
C THR A 106 -17.71 -8.95 -20.94
N GLY A 107 -17.56 -9.62 -19.79
CA GLY A 107 -17.15 -8.98 -18.54
C GLY A 107 -15.78 -8.33 -18.65
N GLU A 108 -14.81 -9.04 -19.26
CA GLU A 108 -13.47 -8.49 -19.49
C GLU A 108 -13.49 -7.30 -20.45
N GLU A 109 -14.25 -7.37 -21.56
CA GLU A 109 -14.43 -6.23 -22.49
C GLU A 109 -15.03 -4.99 -21.80
N LYS A 110 -15.97 -5.19 -20.87
CA LYS A 110 -16.53 -4.09 -20.06
C LYS A 110 -15.48 -3.46 -19.15
N VAL A 111 -14.68 -4.29 -18.48
CA VAL A 111 -13.61 -3.81 -17.59
C VAL A 111 -12.51 -3.15 -18.41
N THR A 112 -12.15 -3.67 -19.58
CA THR A 112 -11.24 -3.00 -20.54
C THR A 112 -11.77 -1.63 -20.93
N ARG A 113 -13.06 -1.52 -21.28
CA ARG A 113 -13.69 -0.22 -21.57
C ARG A 113 -13.57 0.75 -20.40
N LEU A 114 -13.79 0.27 -19.17
CA LEU A 114 -13.69 1.08 -17.96
C LEU A 114 -12.25 1.56 -17.69
N ARG A 115 -11.25 0.66 -17.88
CA ARG A 115 -9.82 1.04 -17.77
C ARG A 115 -9.42 2.09 -18.79
N HIS A 116 -9.93 2.00 -20.03
CA HIS A 116 -9.73 3.06 -21.03
C HIS A 116 -10.37 4.38 -20.61
N MET A 117 -11.54 4.35 -19.97
CA MET A 117 -12.15 5.57 -19.41
C MET A 117 -11.30 6.15 -18.29
N ALA A 118 -10.77 5.32 -17.39
CA ALA A 118 -9.86 5.73 -16.33
C ALA A 118 -8.56 6.35 -16.90
N LEU A 119 -7.99 5.72 -17.94
CA LEU A 119 -6.79 6.19 -18.63
C LEU A 119 -6.99 7.57 -19.28
N HIS A 120 -8.05 7.72 -20.08
CA HIS A 120 -8.31 8.97 -20.81
C HIS A 120 -8.83 10.09 -19.91
N GLY A 121 -9.67 9.73 -18.92
CA GLY A 121 -10.19 10.68 -17.93
C GLY A 121 -9.19 11.02 -16.84
N ARG A 122 -8.10 10.25 -16.73
CA ARG A 122 -7.12 10.33 -15.64
C ARG A 122 -7.81 10.21 -14.28
N TRP A 123 -8.63 9.17 -14.11
CA TRP A 123 -9.41 8.91 -12.90
C TRP A 123 -8.87 7.69 -12.15
N PRO A 124 -8.86 7.72 -10.81
CA PRO A 124 -8.52 6.56 -10.00
C PRO A 124 -9.37 5.33 -10.37
N MET A 125 -8.78 4.15 -10.22
CA MET A 125 -9.44 2.87 -10.50
C MET A 125 -9.56 2.04 -9.23
N VAL A 126 -10.78 1.56 -8.94
CA VAL A 126 -11.10 0.70 -7.79
C VAL A 126 -11.65 -0.63 -8.28
N TRP A 127 -11.07 -1.72 -7.81
CA TRP A 127 -11.61 -3.06 -7.97
C TRP A 127 -12.17 -3.56 -6.64
N LEU A 128 -13.43 -4.03 -6.66
CA LEU A 128 -14.06 -4.72 -5.54
C LEU A 128 -14.09 -6.20 -5.89
N ILE A 129 -13.12 -6.94 -5.37
CA ILE A 129 -12.85 -8.32 -5.77
C ILE A 129 -13.69 -9.29 -4.93
N ASP A 130 -14.57 -10.02 -5.62
CA ASP A 130 -15.38 -11.12 -5.10
C ASP A 130 -15.62 -12.11 -6.24
N SER A 131 -14.59 -12.90 -6.60
CA SER A 131 -14.51 -13.62 -7.86
C SER A 131 -13.84 -14.99 -7.73
N GLY A 132 -14.46 -16.00 -8.34
CA GLY A 132 -13.88 -17.33 -8.50
C GLY A 132 -12.77 -17.42 -9.56
N GLY A 133 -12.37 -16.31 -10.21
CA GLY A 133 -11.34 -16.30 -11.24
C GLY A 133 -11.88 -16.46 -12.66
N ALA A 134 -11.09 -17.05 -13.56
CA ALA A 134 -11.50 -17.27 -14.93
C ALA A 134 -12.71 -18.21 -15.02
N ARG A 135 -13.68 -17.87 -15.87
CA ARG A 135 -14.86 -18.72 -16.07
C ARG A 135 -14.48 -19.99 -16.81
N ILE A 136 -14.71 -21.13 -16.16
CA ILE A 136 -14.63 -22.45 -16.76
C ILE A 136 -16.06 -22.97 -16.84
N ASP A 137 -16.62 -23.06 -18.06
CA ASP A 137 -17.96 -23.60 -18.31
C ASP A 137 -17.86 -24.81 -19.23
N PRO A 138 -17.63 -26.03 -18.69
CA PRO A 138 -17.48 -27.25 -19.48
C PRO A 138 -18.74 -27.66 -20.26
N GLY A 139 -19.91 -27.13 -19.82
CA GLY A 139 -21.22 -27.39 -20.45
C GLY A 139 -21.60 -26.34 -21.48
N SER A 140 -20.71 -25.39 -21.83
CA SER A 140 -21.00 -24.43 -22.88
C SER A 140 -21.11 -25.15 -24.24
N SER A 141 -22.09 -24.77 -25.04
CA SER A 141 -22.30 -25.28 -26.39
C SER A 141 -21.16 -24.91 -27.36
N HIS A 142 -20.15 -24.21 -26.88
CA HIS A 142 -18.99 -23.78 -27.65
C HIS A 142 -17.69 -24.11 -26.89
N PRO A 143 -17.16 -25.36 -27.03
CA PRO A 143 -15.89 -25.75 -26.39
C PRO A 143 -14.71 -24.88 -26.83
N ASP A 144 -14.78 -24.25 -28.00
CA ASP A 144 -13.77 -23.29 -28.50
C ASP A 144 -13.67 -22.01 -27.66
N MET A 145 -14.68 -21.74 -26.84
CA MET A 145 -14.65 -20.59 -25.88
C MET A 145 -13.51 -20.67 -24.85
N LEU A 146 -13.00 -21.88 -24.57
CA LEU A 146 -11.82 -22.03 -23.68
C LEU A 146 -10.57 -21.42 -24.32
N SER A 147 -10.45 -21.49 -25.65
CA SER A 147 -9.32 -20.93 -26.40
C SER A 147 -9.41 -19.40 -26.56
N LEU A 148 -10.59 -18.79 -26.36
CA LEU A 148 -10.75 -17.33 -26.32
C LEU A 148 -10.01 -16.70 -25.15
N PHE A 149 -9.62 -17.50 -24.17
CA PHE A 149 -8.66 -17.07 -23.13
C PHE A 149 -7.40 -16.43 -23.74
N ALA A 150 -6.94 -16.88 -24.91
CA ALA A 150 -5.79 -16.28 -25.59
C ALA A 150 -6.02 -14.82 -26.02
N GLY A 151 -7.29 -14.41 -26.23
CA GLY A 151 -7.67 -13.03 -26.53
C GLY A 151 -7.97 -12.17 -25.31
N THR A 152 -7.98 -12.75 -24.10
CA THR A 152 -8.12 -12.03 -22.82
C THR A 152 -6.74 -11.75 -22.23
N GLY A 153 -6.64 -11.18 -21.05
CA GLY A 153 -5.33 -10.83 -20.44
C GLY A 153 -4.91 -9.39 -20.70
N HIS A 154 -5.70 -8.64 -21.42
CA HIS A 154 -5.57 -7.19 -21.50
C HIS A 154 -5.56 -6.57 -20.10
N LEU A 155 -6.28 -7.17 -19.15
CA LEU A 155 -6.44 -6.68 -17.78
C LEU A 155 -5.10 -6.41 -17.09
N PHE A 156 -4.13 -7.30 -17.18
CA PHE A 156 -2.83 -7.10 -16.53
C PHE A 156 -2.00 -6.02 -17.23
N ARG A 157 -1.95 -6.08 -18.57
CA ARG A 157 -1.20 -5.09 -19.36
C ARG A 157 -1.76 -3.68 -19.15
N GLU A 158 -3.07 -3.53 -19.18
CA GLU A 158 -3.73 -2.22 -19.03
C GLU A 158 -3.63 -1.69 -17.60
N GLN A 159 -3.67 -2.58 -16.59
CA GLN A 159 -3.43 -2.20 -15.21
C GLN A 159 -1.99 -1.68 -15.01
N VAL A 160 -1.00 -2.31 -15.65
CA VAL A 160 0.39 -1.81 -15.65
C VAL A 160 0.52 -0.47 -16.39
N VAL A 161 -0.26 -0.24 -17.45
CA VAL A 161 -0.31 1.07 -18.15
C VAL A 161 -0.88 2.17 -17.24
N LEU A 162 -1.83 1.83 -16.36
CA LEU A 162 -2.39 2.76 -15.37
C LEU A 162 -1.47 2.99 -14.16
N SER A 163 -0.55 2.06 -13.88
CA SER A 163 0.36 2.13 -12.73
C SER A 163 1.23 3.39 -12.75
N GLY A 164 1.21 4.14 -11.65
CA GLY A 164 1.90 5.42 -11.53
C GLY A 164 1.28 6.56 -12.35
N LEU A 165 0.16 6.31 -13.06
CA LEU A 165 -0.60 7.35 -13.74
C LEU A 165 -1.85 7.76 -12.95
N VAL A 166 -2.58 6.80 -12.42
CA VAL A 166 -3.75 7.01 -11.56
C VAL A 166 -3.67 6.08 -10.34
N PRO A 167 -4.15 6.50 -9.16
CA PRO A 167 -4.22 5.62 -8.00
C PRO A 167 -5.08 4.39 -8.28
N GLN A 168 -4.59 3.21 -7.88
CA GLN A 168 -5.24 1.92 -8.10
C GLN A 168 -5.46 1.19 -6.77
N VAL A 169 -6.71 0.87 -6.47
CA VAL A 169 -7.10 0.17 -5.24
C VAL A 169 -7.81 -1.14 -5.58
N ALA A 170 -7.41 -2.24 -4.94
CA ALA A 170 -8.08 -3.52 -5.07
C ALA A 170 -8.55 -4.03 -3.69
N ALA A 171 -9.82 -3.80 -3.35
CA ALA A 171 -10.41 -4.23 -2.10
C ALA A 171 -10.85 -5.71 -2.20
N MET A 172 -10.30 -6.54 -1.32
CA MET A 172 -10.64 -7.96 -1.21
C MET A 172 -11.86 -8.13 -0.31
N VAL A 173 -13.04 -8.05 -0.92
CA VAL A 173 -14.36 -8.17 -0.26
C VAL A 173 -14.98 -9.55 -0.44
N GLY A 174 -14.19 -10.48 -0.97
CA GLY A 174 -14.49 -11.88 -1.21
C GLY A 174 -13.24 -12.61 -1.70
N PRO A 175 -13.37 -13.82 -2.26
CA PRO A 175 -12.26 -14.52 -2.88
C PRO A 175 -11.77 -13.81 -4.15
N GLY A 176 -10.47 -13.94 -4.42
CA GLY A 176 -9.82 -13.62 -5.69
C GLY A 176 -8.93 -14.78 -6.11
N ALA A 177 -9.31 -15.50 -7.17
CA ALA A 177 -8.59 -16.67 -7.62
C ALA A 177 -8.01 -16.49 -9.04
N ALA A 178 -6.91 -17.17 -9.34
CA ALA A 178 -6.24 -17.15 -10.64
C ALA A 178 -6.01 -15.72 -11.16
N GLY A 179 -6.60 -15.32 -12.30
CA GLY A 179 -6.44 -13.99 -12.88
C GLY A 179 -6.85 -12.85 -11.94
N THR A 180 -7.92 -13.03 -11.16
CA THR A 180 -8.36 -11.98 -10.21
C THR A 180 -7.44 -11.84 -8.98
N ALA A 181 -6.53 -12.79 -8.73
CA ALA A 181 -5.50 -12.65 -7.69
C ALA A 181 -4.35 -11.72 -8.12
N TYR A 182 -4.10 -11.56 -9.42
CA TYR A 182 -3.08 -10.62 -9.89
C TYR A 182 -3.53 -9.15 -9.89
N ILE A 183 -4.85 -8.88 -9.91
CA ILE A 183 -5.37 -7.51 -9.82
C ILE A 183 -4.87 -6.82 -8.54
N PRO A 184 -5.06 -7.40 -7.33
CA PRO A 184 -4.48 -6.83 -6.10
C PRO A 184 -2.94 -6.83 -6.11
N GLY A 185 -2.31 -7.85 -6.69
CA GLY A 185 -0.84 -7.88 -6.80
C GLY A 185 -0.23 -6.74 -7.64
N LEU A 186 -1.02 -6.10 -8.49
CA LEU A 186 -0.63 -4.97 -9.34
C LEU A 186 -1.23 -3.63 -8.87
N ALA A 187 -2.01 -3.61 -7.79
CA ALA A 187 -2.61 -2.41 -7.25
C ALA A 187 -1.68 -1.70 -6.25
N ASP A 188 -1.93 -0.42 -6.02
CA ASP A 188 -1.17 0.39 -5.08
C ASP A 188 -1.61 0.16 -3.61
N TYR A 189 -2.88 -0.22 -3.41
CA TYR A 189 -3.47 -0.44 -2.08
C TYR A 189 -4.46 -1.62 -2.08
N VAL A 190 -4.26 -2.56 -1.15
CA VAL A 190 -5.02 -3.82 -1.06
C VAL A 190 -5.63 -4.00 0.34
N PRO A 191 -6.74 -3.31 0.66
CA PRO A 191 -7.49 -3.58 1.89
C PRO A 191 -8.25 -4.90 1.77
N MET A 192 -8.27 -5.69 2.85
CA MET A 192 -8.89 -7.01 2.88
C MET A 192 -9.92 -7.12 4.01
N VAL A 193 -11.09 -7.70 3.72
CA VAL A 193 -12.10 -8.00 4.76
C VAL A 193 -11.70 -9.27 5.50
N LYS A 194 -11.61 -9.17 6.82
CA LYS A 194 -11.19 -10.24 7.72
C LYS A 194 -12.06 -11.48 7.59
N GLY A 195 -11.43 -12.64 7.38
CA GLY A 195 -12.11 -13.93 7.28
C GLY A 195 -13.01 -14.10 6.05
N ILE A 196 -13.08 -13.09 5.18
CA ILE A 196 -13.87 -13.09 3.94
C ILE A 196 -12.96 -12.90 2.73
N GLY A 197 -12.12 -11.86 2.75
CA GLY A 197 -11.14 -11.61 1.70
C GLY A 197 -10.09 -12.71 1.65
N SER A 198 -9.87 -13.25 0.45
CA SER A 198 -8.80 -14.22 0.21
C SER A 198 -8.25 -14.04 -1.20
N LEU A 199 -6.99 -14.39 -1.42
CA LEU A 199 -6.41 -14.45 -2.76
C LEU A 199 -5.41 -15.60 -2.88
N ALA A 200 -5.47 -16.31 -4.00
CA ALA A 200 -4.55 -17.39 -4.33
C ALA A 200 -4.51 -17.65 -5.84
N LEU A 201 -3.36 -18.07 -6.35
CA LEU A 201 -3.24 -18.46 -7.78
C LEU A 201 -4.10 -19.68 -8.12
N GLY A 202 -4.19 -20.63 -7.18
CA GLY A 202 -5.07 -21.79 -7.31
C GLY A 202 -5.86 -21.96 -6.01
N GLY A 203 -7.17 -22.15 -6.11
CA GLY A 203 -8.00 -22.43 -4.95
C GLY A 203 -7.70 -23.80 -4.31
N PRO A 204 -8.24 -24.10 -3.11
CA PRO A 204 -7.96 -25.33 -2.36
C PRO A 204 -8.12 -26.62 -3.18
N ALA A 205 -9.16 -26.70 -4.02
CA ALA A 205 -9.38 -27.86 -4.87
C ALA A 205 -8.24 -28.12 -5.86
N LEU A 206 -7.70 -27.06 -6.48
CA LEU A 206 -6.56 -27.17 -7.40
C LEU A 206 -5.28 -27.53 -6.64
N VAL A 207 -5.04 -26.92 -5.49
CA VAL A 207 -3.90 -27.25 -4.62
C VAL A 207 -3.92 -28.73 -4.25
N LYS A 208 -5.08 -29.24 -3.81
CA LYS A 208 -5.26 -30.66 -3.48
C LYS A 208 -5.00 -31.58 -4.68
N ALA A 209 -5.51 -31.20 -5.87
CA ALA A 209 -5.33 -32.00 -7.08
C ALA A 209 -3.86 -32.05 -7.55
N VAL A 210 -3.10 -30.95 -7.41
CA VAL A 210 -1.73 -30.85 -7.92
C VAL A 210 -0.68 -31.31 -6.90
N THR A 211 -0.86 -30.94 -5.62
CA THR A 211 0.15 -31.15 -4.56
C THR A 211 -0.24 -32.24 -3.56
N GLY A 212 -1.51 -32.67 -3.55
CA GLY A 212 -2.07 -33.56 -2.53
C GLY A 212 -2.37 -32.88 -1.20
N GLN A 213 -2.05 -31.58 -1.04
CA GLN A 213 -2.26 -30.85 0.20
C GLN A 213 -3.75 -30.53 0.40
N ASP A 214 -4.30 -30.90 1.56
CA ASP A 214 -5.66 -30.50 1.98
C ASP A 214 -5.53 -29.24 2.83
N ILE A 215 -6.03 -28.12 2.34
CA ILE A 215 -5.88 -26.80 2.96
C ILE A 215 -7.15 -25.98 2.78
N GLY A 216 -7.53 -25.21 3.79
CA GLY A 216 -8.67 -24.30 3.73
C GLY A 216 -8.34 -22.98 2.98
N GLU A 217 -9.35 -22.32 2.43
CA GLU A 217 -9.19 -21.08 1.68
C GLU A 217 -8.50 -19.98 2.50
N GLN A 218 -8.93 -19.77 3.75
CA GLN A 218 -8.36 -18.75 4.64
C GLN A 218 -6.95 -19.10 5.13
N GLU A 219 -6.63 -20.38 5.24
CA GLU A 219 -5.31 -20.86 5.60
C GLU A 219 -4.33 -20.73 4.41
N LEU A 220 -4.82 -20.97 3.18
CA LEU A 220 -4.03 -20.86 1.96
C LEU A 220 -3.68 -19.41 1.63
N GLY A 221 -4.66 -18.52 1.65
CA GLY A 221 -4.50 -17.14 1.18
C GLY A 221 -5.54 -16.17 1.74
N GLY A 222 -5.94 -16.34 3.00
CA GLY A 222 -6.87 -15.41 3.66
C GLY A 222 -6.20 -14.09 4.05
N SER A 223 -7.03 -13.16 4.53
CA SER A 223 -6.62 -11.81 4.93
C SER A 223 -5.45 -11.80 5.90
N LYS A 224 -5.41 -12.73 6.87
CA LYS A 224 -4.30 -12.85 7.83
C LYS A 224 -2.99 -13.23 7.15
N VAL A 225 -3.02 -14.19 6.22
CA VAL A 225 -1.81 -14.64 5.49
C VAL A 225 -1.20 -13.47 4.72
N HIS A 226 -2.04 -12.72 4.00
CA HIS A 226 -1.55 -11.65 3.15
C HIS A 226 -1.19 -10.36 3.90
N SER A 227 -1.82 -10.11 5.05
CA SER A 227 -1.50 -8.94 5.88
C SER A 227 -0.35 -9.16 6.86
N GLU A 228 0.05 -10.42 7.16
CA GLU A 228 1.10 -10.71 8.15
C GLU A 228 2.32 -11.44 7.57
N VAL A 229 2.14 -12.27 6.53
CA VAL A 229 3.18 -13.19 6.04
C VAL A 229 3.67 -12.82 4.66
N SER A 230 2.78 -12.70 3.67
CA SER A 230 3.18 -12.41 2.29
C SER A 230 3.33 -10.92 1.98
N GLY A 231 2.72 -10.06 2.78
CA GLY A 231 2.77 -8.61 2.58
C GLY A 231 2.03 -8.09 1.33
N VAL A 232 1.17 -8.89 0.69
CA VAL A 232 0.33 -8.41 -0.43
C VAL A 232 -0.78 -7.51 0.09
N GLY A 233 -1.44 -7.89 1.21
CA GLY A 233 -2.49 -7.10 1.84
C GLY A 233 -1.95 -5.91 2.63
N ASP A 234 -2.55 -4.74 2.43
CA ASP A 234 -2.14 -3.50 3.09
C ASP A 234 -2.86 -3.26 4.42
N GLY A 235 -4.00 -3.91 4.65
CA GLY A 235 -4.73 -3.82 5.89
C GLY A 235 -5.85 -4.85 5.98
N GLU A 236 -6.22 -5.22 7.22
CA GLU A 236 -7.33 -6.12 7.51
C GLU A 236 -8.45 -5.35 8.21
N PHE A 237 -9.66 -5.41 7.67
CA PHE A 237 -10.83 -4.65 8.10
C PHE A 237 -11.96 -5.60 8.54
N ALA A 238 -12.77 -5.18 9.49
CA ALA A 238 -13.79 -6.04 10.10
C ALA A 238 -14.87 -6.49 9.12
N ASP A 239 -15.25 -5.63 8.19
CA ASP A 239 -16.38 -5.81 7.27
C ASP A 239 -16.21 -4.98 5.98
N ASP A 240 -17.15 -5.13 5.05
CA ASP A 240 -17.20 -4.36 3.79
C ASP A 240 -17.26 -2.85 4.05
N ALA A 241 -18.01 -2.39 5.05
CA ALA A 241 -18.17 -0.96 5.32
C ALA A 241 -16.85 -0.30 5.76
N SER A 242 -16.15 -0.91 6.71
CA SER A 242 -14.83 -0.43 7.18
C SER A 242 -13.76 -0.54 6.09
N CYS A 243 -13.80 -1.58 5.26
CA CYS A 243 -12.93 -1.75 4.11
C CYS A 243 -13.14 -0.63 3.07
N LEU A 244 -14.40 -0.33 2.70
CA LEU A 244 -14.73 0.75 1.77
C LEU A 244 -14.43 2.15 2.34
N ALA A 245 -14.57 2.34 3.65
CA ALA A 245 -14.13 3.58 4.30
C ALA A 245 -12.62 3.77 4.17
N ALA A 246 -11.83 2.70 4.32
CA ALA A 246 -10.39 2.75 4.11
C ALA A 246 -10.01 3.03 2.64
N VAL A 247 -10.76 2.51 1.66
CA VAL A 247 -10.59 2.87 0.23
C VAL A 247 -10.79 4.36 0.03
N LYS A 248 -11.88 4.93 0.57
CA LYS A 248 -12.14 6.39 0.48
C LYS A 248 -11.05 7.20 1.17
N GLN A 249 -10.61 6.77 2.36
CA GLN A 249 -9.55 7.42 3.10
C GLN A 249 -8.24 7.39 2.32
N TYR A 250 -7.84 6.24 1.75
CA TYR A 250 -6.66 6.13 0.90
C TYR A 250 -6.72 7.12 -0.26
N LEU A 251 -7.80 7.10 -1.04
CA LEU A 251 -7.98 8.00 -2.18
C LEU A 251 -7.94 9.49 -1.78
N SER A 252 -8.29 9.83 -0.54
CA SER A 252 -8.26 11.21 -0.06
C SER A 252 -6.85 11.78 0.09
N TYR A 253 -5.83 10.95 0.22
CA TYR A 253 -4.43 11.39 0.35
C TYR A 253 -3.77 11.66 -1.01
N PHE A 254 -4.31 11.10 -2.09
CA PHE A 254 -3.72 11.16 -3.43
C PHE A 254 -4.46 12.10 -4.37
N PRO A 255 -3.78 12.65 -5.39
CA PRO A 255 -4.44 13.36 -6.47
C PRO A 255 -5.30 12.40 -7.32
N SER A 256 -6.04 12.92 -8.30
CA SER A 256 -6.76 12.08 -9.24
C SER A 256 -5.81 11.34 -10.19
N HIS A 257 -4.67 11.96 -10.50
CA HIS A 257 -3.63 11.36 -11.34
C HIS A 257 -2.26 11.99 -11.07
N ALA A 258 -1.19 11.33 -11.54
CA ALA A 258 0.15 11.90 -11.55
C ALA A 258 0.21 13.23 -12.31
N GLY A 259 0.95 14.19 -11.78
CA GLY A 259 1.08 15.55 -12.32
C GLY A 259 0.04 16.54 -11.78
N GLU A 260 -0.87 16.11 -10.90
CA GLU A 260 -1.64 16.98 -10.01
C GLU A 260 -1.05 16.94 -8.61
N PRO A 261 -1.04 18.05 -7.84
CA PRO A 261 -0.63 17.99 -6.44
C PRO A 261 -1.67 17.20 -5.61
N PRO A 262 -1.22 16.51 -4.55
CA PRO A 262 -2.14 15.93 -3.57
C PRO A 262 -3.09 16.99 -2.99
N PRO A 263 -4.33 16.61 -2.64
CA PRO A 263 -5.30 17.56 -2.09
C PRO A 263 -4.84 18.14 -0.75
N ASP A 264 -4.79 19.46 -0.62
CA ASP A 264 -4.64 20.16 0.65
C ASP A 264 -6.00 20.27 1.34
N LEU A 265 -6.05 20.03 2.64
CA LEU A 265 -7.23 20.27 3.48
C LEU A 265 -7.04 21.54 4.32
N PRO A 266 -8.12 22.15 4.81
CA PRO A 266 -8.01 23.27 5.74
C PRO A 266 -7.18 22.88 6.99
N VAL A 267 -6.29 23.78 7.41
CA VAL A 267 -5.49 23.58 8.62
C VAL A 267 -6.38 23.80 9.86
N THR A 268 -6.62 22.72 10.60
CA THR A 268 -7.46 22.73 11.82
C THR A 268 -6.68 22.36 13.07
N ASP A 269 -5.47 21.81 12.93
CA ASP A 269 -4.53 21.52 14.02
C ASP A 269 -3.32 22.46 13.90
N PRO A 270 -3.01 23.31 14.91
CA PRO A 270 -1.95 24.30 14.81
C PRO A 270 -0.60 23.71 14.43
N ILE A 271 0.10 24.35 13.48
CA ILE A 271 1.40 23.89 12.99
C ILE A 271 2.48 24.01 14.08
N ASP A 272 2.40 25.05 14.90
CA ASP A 272 3.34 25.38 15.97
C ASP A 272 3.00 24.72 17.32
N ARG A 273 2.02 23.83 17.33
CA ARG A 273 1.67 23.03 18.51
C ARG A 273 2.89 22.24 19.00
N ARG A 274 3.20 22.39 20.29
CA ARG A 274 4.25 21.64 20.98
C ARG A 274 3.62 20.55 21.84
N ASP A 275 4.22 19.37 21.84
CA ASP A 275 3.76 18.23 22.62
C ASP A 275 4.81 17.88 23.69
N GLU A 276 4.50 18.18 24.95
CA GLU A 276 5.38 17.91 26.09
C GLU A 276 5.69 16.41 26.27
N ALA A 277 4.77 15.52 25.84
CA ALA A 277 4.97 14.07 25.93
C ALA A 277 6.20 13.57 25.14
N LEU A 278 6.68 14.34 24.18
CA LEU A 278 7.88 13.99 23.41
C LEU A 278 9.18 14.06 24.23
N LEU A 279 9.21 14.83 25.33
CA LEU A 279 10.37 14.87 26.23
C LEU A 279 10.56 13.55 27.00
N ASP A 280 9.46 12.85 27.25
CA ASP A 280 9.44 11.58 28.00
C ASP A 280 9.31 10.35 27.08
N LEU A 281 9.31 10.55 25.76
CA LEU A 281 9.11 9.46 24.79
C LEU A 281 10.25 8.46 24.80
N LEU A 282 11.49 8.95 24.85
CA LEU A 282 12.67 8.09 24.76
C LEU A 282 13.12 7.64 26.16
N PRO A 283 13.33 6.34 26.37
CA PRO A 283 13.95 5.87 27.61
C PRO A 283 15.42 6.32 27.70
N GLU A 284 15.92 6.54 28.93
CA GLU A 284 17.32 6.93 29.18
C GLU A 284 18.34 5.97 28.52
N SER A 285 18.04 4.67 28.51
CA SER A 285 18.89 3.69 27.84
C SER A 285 18.55 3.58 26.36
N ASN A 286 19.53 3.81 25.48
CA ASN A 286 19.37 3.66 24.03
C ASN A 286 19.11 2.21 23.57
N ARG A 287 19.19 1.21 24.47
CA ARG A 287 18.85 -0.20 24.22
C ARG A 287 17.36 -0.49 24.47
N LYS A 288 16.67 0.32 25.29
CA LYS A 288 15.26 0.10 25.57
C LYS A 288 14.41 0.56 24.38
N PRO A 289 13.41 -0.27 23.97
CA PRO A 289 12.51 0.11 22.90
C PRO A 289 11.49 1.16 23.37
N TYR A 290 10.92 1.89 22.43
CA TYR A 290 9.77 2.76 22.60
C TYR A 290 8.88 2.64 21.35
N ASP A 291 7.64 3.09 21.47
CA ASP A 291 6.67 3.04 20.38
C ASP A 291 6.75 4.31 19.52
N MET A 292 7.25 4.16 18.29
CA MET A 292 7.38 5.25 17.32
C MET A 292 6.02 5.84 16.90
N TYR A 293 4.93 5.08 17.01
CA TYR A 293 3.59 5.62 16.74
C TYR A 293 3.22 6.80 17.64
N LYS A 294 3.75 6.86 18.86
CA LYS A 294 3.53 8.02 19.75
C LYS A 294 4.12 9.30 19.15
N LEU A 295 5.31 9.22 18.57
CA LEU A 295 5.90 10.36 17.86
C LEU A 295 5.10 10.70 16.59
N ILE A 296 4.77 9.71 15.77
CA ILE A 296 3.99 9.95 14.55
C ILE A 296 2.68 10.66 14.89
N ARG A 297 1.90 10.14 15.85
CA ARG A 297 0.63 10.74 16.26
C ARG A 297 0.77 12.14 16.87
N SER A 298 1.90 12.42 17.53
CA SER A 298 2.20 13.74 18.04
C SER A 298 2.44 14.77 16.92
N VAL A 299 3.03 14.38 15.78
CA VAL A 299 3.42 15.32 14.73
C VAL A 299 2.39 15.44 13.60
N VAL A 300 1.51 14.45 13.40
CA VAL A 300 0.46 14.51 12.38
C VAL A 300 -0.80 15.24 12.86
N ASP A 301 -1.62 15.71 11.94
CA ASP A 301 -2.84 16.43 12.26
C ASP A 301 -3.81 15.52 13.02
N HIS A 302 -4.25 15.97 14.20
CA HIS A 302 -5.18 15.27 15.11
C HIS A 302 -4.74 13.85 15.52
N GLY A 303 -3.49 13.47 15.26
CA GLY A 303 -2.99 12.10 15.47
C GLY A 303 -3.58 11.08 14.51
N GLU A 304 -4.23 11.52 13.43
CA GLU A 304 -4.89 10.66 12.45
C GLU A 304 -3.92 10.19 11.36
N LEU A 305 -3.99 8.91 11.04
CA LEU A 305 -3.18 8.28 10.00
C LEU A 305 -3.91 7.07 9.38
N LEU A 306 -3.48 6.68 8.19
CA LEU A 306 -3.84 5.43 7.56
C LEU A 306 -2.58 4.56 7.48
N ASP A 307 -2.55 3.50 8.28
CA ASP A 307 -1.44 2.53 8.26
C ASP A 307 -1.45 1.74 6.95
N ILE A 308 -0.26 1.55 6.39
CA ILE A 308 -0.03 0.67 5.24
C ILE A 308 0.82 -0.50 5.71
N LYS A 309 0.29 -1.72 5.60
CA LYS A 309 0.91 -2.98 6.06
C LYS A 309 1.32 -2.97 7.56
N PRO A 310 0.43 -2.60 8.50
CA PRO A 310 0.80 -2.45 9.91
C PRO A 310 1.25 -3.77 10.56
N ARG A 311 0.84 -4.91 10.02
CA ARG A 311 1.11 -6.24 10.59
C ARG A 311 2.22 -6.99 9.86
N PHE A 312 2.65 -6.51 8.68
CA PHE A 312 3.78 -7.04 7.91
C PHE A 312 5.03 -6.20 8.14
N ALA A 313 6.20 -6.85 8.25
CA ALA A 313 7.50 -6.19 8.44
C ALA A 313 7.46 -5.07 9.49
N ARG A 314 7.10 -5.43 10.71
CA ARG A 314 6.72 -4.50 11.80
C ARG A 314 7.88 -3.64 12.32
N SER A 315 9.13 -3.94 11.95
CA SER A 315 10.30 -3.13 12.31
C SER A 315 10.33 -1.77 11.58
N ILE A 316 9.51 -1.60 10.53
CA ILE A 316 9.30 -0.34 9.83
C ILE A 316 7.80 0.00 9.76
N ILE A 317 7.48 1.25 9.97
CA ILE A 317 6.14 1.82 9.83
C ILE A 317 6.08 2.54 8.48
N THR A 318 5.01 2.31 7.75
CA THR A 318 4.62 3.11 6.58
C THR A 318 3.18 3.54 6.77
N CYS A 319 2.89 4.82 6.73
CA CYS A 319 1.53 5.34 6.85
C CYS A 319 1.33 6.63 6.06
N LEU A 320 0.09 6.87 5.67
CA LEU A 320 -0.35 8.14 5.10
C LEU A 320 -0.97 8.98 6.20
N ALA A 321 -0.65 10.27 6.22
CA ALA A 321 -1.15 11.22 7.20
C ALA A 321 -1.25 12.63 6.62
N ARG A 322 -1.63 13.60 7.45
CA ARG A 322 -1.55 15.02 7.10
C ARG A 322 -0.77 15.79 8.14
N ILE A 323 -0.05 16.80 7.67
CA ILE A 323 0.65 17.77 8.51
C ILE A 323 0.35 19.17 7.96
N GLY A 324 -0.35 19.98 8.75
CA GLY A 324 -0.83 21.29 8.29
C GLY A 324 -1.77 21.17 7.08
N GLY A 325 -2.68 20.19 7.07
CA GLY A 325 -3.63 19.91 6.00
C GLY A 325 -3.05 19.20 4.78
N ARG A 326 -1.72 19.10 4.65
CA ARG A 326 -1.02 18.51 3.48
C ARG A 326 -0.84 17.02 3.64
N SER A 327 -1.14 16.25 2.60
CA SER A 327 -0.86 14.82 2.55
C SER A 327 0.64 14.54 2.63
N VAL A 328 1.02 13.56 3.45
CA VAL A 328 2.41 13.09 3.59
C VAL A 328 2.45 11.57 3.71
N GLY A 329 3.49 10.96 3.18
CA GLY A 329 3.87 9.58 3.47
C GLY A 329 4.91 9.56 4.59
N VAL A 330 4.65 8.82 5.66
CA VAL A 330 5.60 8.66 6.77
C VAL A 330 6.28 7.32 6.68
N VAL A 331 7.61 7.30 6.72
CA VAL A 331 8.44 6.10 6.81
C VAL A 331 9.25 6.18 8.10
N ALA A 332 9.02 5.28 9.05
CA ALA A 332 9.62 5.34 10.36
C ALA A 332 10.10 3.98 10.87
N ASN A 333 11.24 3.93 11.54
CA ASN A 333 11.67 2.70 12.20
C ASN A 333 10.82 2.48 13.47
N GLN A 334 10.44 1.22 13.74
CA GLN A 334 9.70 0.85 14.95
C GLN A 334 10.57 0.05 15.92
N PRO A 335 11.17 0.69 16.93
CA PRO A 335 12.07 0.02 17.86
C PRO A 335 11.45 -1.10 18.69
N MET A 336 10.12 -1.12 18.84
CA MET A 336 9.39 -2.21 19.51
C MET A 336 9.57 -3.56 18.82
N TYR A 337 9.92 -3.56 17.52
CA TYR A 337 10.13 -4.78 16.75
C TYR A 337 11.55 -4.83 16.20
N LEU A 338 12.30 -5.85 16.62
CA LEU A 338 13.69 -6.05 16.21
C LEU A 338 14.59 -4.81 16.40
N GLY A 339 14.23 -3.89 17.32
CA GLY A 339 14.96 -2.65 17.55
C GLY A 339 14.93 -1.66 16.39
N GLY A 340 13.99 -1.80 15.43
CA GLY A 340 13.91 -0.98 14.23
C GLY A 340 14.89 -1.35 13.11
N ILE A 341 15.53 -2.54 13.19
CA ILE A 341 16.45 -3.05 12.17
C ILE A 341 15.72 -3.31 10.84
N LEU A 342 16.41 -3.13 9.73
CA LEU A 342 15.88 -3.42 8.40
C LEU A 342 16.25 -4.84 7.96
N ASP A 343 15.26 -5.59 7.51
CA ASP A 343 15.38 -6.91 6.89
C ASP A 343 14.82 -6.88 5.45
N ASN A 344 14.72 -8.03 4.81
CA ASN A 344 14.25 -8.15 3.43
C ASN A 344 12.85 -7.57 3.27
N ASP A 345 11.93 -7.97 4.15
CA ASP A 345 10.52 -7.59 4.08
C ASP A 345 10.30 -6.11 4.39
N SER A 346 11.03 -5.56 5.36
CA SER A 346 10.96 -4.14 5.70
C SER A 346 11.55 -3.26 4.60
N ALA A 347 12.60 -3.71 3.92
CA ALA A 347 13.15 -3.03 2.76
C ALA A 347 12.15 -2.99 1.58
N ASP A 348 11.48 -4.11 1.30
CA ASP A 348 10.46 -4.20 0.24
C ASP A 348 9.23 -3.37 0.56
N LYS A 349 8.73 -3.43 1.81
CA LYS A 349 7.60 -2.62 2.28
C LYS A 349 7.87 -1.13 2.10
N ALA A 350 9.02 -0.66 2.57
CA ALA A 350 9.40 0.74 2.44
C ALA A 350 9.61 1.14 0.98
N ALA A 351 10.27 0.31 0.18
CA ALA A 351 10.52 0.59 -1.23
C ALA A 351 9.22 0.79 -2.01
N HIS A 352 8.24 -0.11 -1.83
CA HIS A 352 6.95 -0.01 -2.50
C HIS A 352 6.19 1.26 -2.07
N PHE A 353 6.15 1.55 -0.76
CA PHE A 353 5.48 2.74 -0.24
C PHE A 353 6.11 4.05 -0.74
N ILE A 354 7.44 4.15 -0.76
CA ILE A 354 8.17 5.31 -1.30
C ILE A 354 7.85 5.50 -2.79
N GLN A 355 7.80 4.41 -3.57
CA GLN A 355 7.44 4.45 -4.99
C GLN A 355 6.03 5.00 -5.22
N ILE A 356 5.05 4.58 -4.43
CA ILE A 356 3.67 5.07 -4.51
C ILE A 356 3.63 6.57 -4.21
N CYS A 357 4.28 7.00 -3.12
CA CYS A 357 4.32 8.41 -2.76
C CYS A 357 5.00 9.26 -3.85
N ASP A 358 6.13 8.80 -4.40
CA ASP A 358 6.87 9.51 -5.46
C ASP A 358 6.06 9.58 -6.77
N ALA A 359 5.32 8.51 -7.12
CA ALA A 359 4.50 8.48 -8.34
C ALA A 359 3.36 9.50 -8.33
N PHE A 360 2.89 9.91 -7.16
CA PHE A 360 1.74 10.80 -7.00
C PHE A 360 2.07 12.10 -6.24
N ASP A 361 3.32 12.53 -6.26
CA ASP A 361 3.79 13.78 -5.66
C ASP A 361 3.45 13.94 -4.17
N VAL A 362 3.33 12.83 -3.42
CA VAL A 362 3.12 12.84 -1.96
C VAL A 362 4.46 13.01 -1.25
N PRO A 363 4.69 14.12 -0.50
CA PRO A 363 5.92 14.33 0.25
C PRO A 363 6.20 13.21 1.25
N LEU A 364 7.48 12.94 1.51
CA LEU A 364 7.93 11.89 2.42
C LEU A 364 8.54 12.47 3.69
N VAL A 365 8.16 11.92 4.83
CA VAL A 365 8.71 12.23 6.15
C VAL A 365 9.39 10.97 6.71
N PHE A 366 10.69 11.07 7.01
CA PHE A 366 11.49 9.99 7.57
C PHE A 366 11.77 10.24 9.04
N LEU A 367 11.38 9.29 9.91
CA LEU A 367 11.70 9.32 11.34
C LEU A 367 12.68 8.19 11.62
N GLN A 368 13.95 8.55 11.83
CA GLN A 368 15.04 7.58 11.92
C GLN A 368 15.34 7.16 13.36
N ASP A 369 15.26 5.87 13.61
CA ASP A 369 15.90 5.17 14.72
C ASP A 369 16.32 3.77 14.23
N VAL A 370 17.35 3.73 13.37
CA VAL A 370 17.75 2.54 12.63
C VAL A 370 19.15 2.07 13.04
N PRO A 371 19.28 0.87 13.63
CA PRO A 371 20.59 0.30 13.96
C PRO A 371 21.34 -0.28 12.76
N GLY A 372 20.70 -0.32 11.59
CA GLY A 372 21.27 -0.83 10.34
C GLY A 372 20.39 -1.89 9.66
N PHE A 373 20.95 -2.55 8.65
CA PHE A 373 20.38 -3.75 8.08
C PHE A 373 20.75 -4.99 8.93
N MET A 374 19.85 -5.97 8.93
CA MET A 374 20.09 -7.25 9.59
C MET A 374 21.25 -7.98 8.92
N VAL A 375 22.10 -8.59 9.73
CA VAL A 375 23.27 -9.35 9.28
C VAL A 375 23.13 -10.82 9.69
N GLY A 376 23.74 -11.71 8.93
CA GLY A 376 23.77 -13.14 9.23
C GLY A 376 23.34 -13.99 8.04
N SER A 377 23.73 -15.27 8.06
CA SER A 377 23.54 -16.20 6.93
C SER A 377 22.07 -16.30 6.48
N LYS A 378 21.12 -16.29 7.41
CA LYS A 378 19.70 -16.39 7.09
C LYS A 378 19.21 -15.28 6.15
N VAL A 379 19.55 -14.02 6.43
CA VAL A 379 19.12 -12.88 5.61
C VAL A 379 19.98 -12.73 4.36
N GLU A 380 21.28 -13.07 4.44
CA GLU A 380 22.15 -13.09 3.25
C GLU A 380 21.66 -14.12 2.23
N HIS A 381 21.34 -15.35 2.66
CA HIS A 381 20.80 -16.38 1.78
C HIS A 381 19.40 -16.02 1.24
N ALA A 382 18.62 -15.24 1.99
CA ALA A 382 17.33 -14.70 1.53
C ALA A 382 17.48 -13.46 0.64
N GLY A 383 18.70 -12.93 0.39
CA GLY A 383 19.00 -11.87 -0.56
C GLY A 383 18.91 -10.45 0.00
N ILE A 384 19.33 -10.20 1.26
CA ILE A 384 19.28 -8.88 1.90
C ILE A 384 19.94 -7.78 1.04
N ILE A 385 21.05 -8.12 0.34
CA ILE A 385 21.74 -7.16 -0.56
C ILE A 385 20.78 -6.70 -1.68
N ARG A 386 20.04 -7.62 -2.30
CA ARG A 386 19.11 -7.32 -3.38
C ARG A 386 17.91 -6.50 -2.87
N HIS A 387 17.30 -6.88 -1.74
CA HIS A 387 16.18 -6.17 -1.14
C HIS A 387 16.61 -4.79 -0.60
N GLY A 388 17.74 -4.70 0.05
CA GLY A 388 18.32 -3.43 0.49
C GLY A 388 18.68 -2.50 -0.69
N ALA A 389 19.25 -3.05 -1.78
CA ALA A 389 19.53 -2.31 -3.00
C ALA A 389 18.25 -1.78 -3.67
N LYS A 390 17.13 -2.51 -3.60
CA LYS A 390 15.83 -2.04 -4.06
C LYS A 390 15.40 -0.77 -3.30
N MET A 391 15.48 -0.78 -1.97
CA MET A 391 15.15 0.39 -1.16
C MET A 391 16.10 1.58 -1.43
N LEU A 392 17.41 1.32 -1.58
CA LEU A 392 18.39 2.34 -1.99
C LEU A 392 18.05 2.94 -3.35
N HIS A 393 17.70 2.10 -4.34
CA HIS A 393 17.35 2.55 -5.68
C HIS A 393 16.12 3.47 -5.67
N VAL A 394 15.06 3.05 -4.99
CA VAL A 394 13.81 3.82 -4.93
C VAL A 394 14.01 5.15 -4.19
N MET A 395 14.73 5.13 -3.06
CA MET A 395 15.07 6.34 -2.30
C MET A 395 15.89 7.32 -3.14
N SER A 396 16.87 6.81 -3.91
CA SER A 396 17.71 7.64 -4.77
C SER A 396 16.95 8.20 -5.97
N ALA A 397 15.94 7.47 -6.46
CA ALA A 397 15.12 7.88 -7.60
C ALA A 397 14.05 8.89 -7.21
N ALA A 398 13.57 8.85 -5.97
CA ALA A 398 12.47 9.69 -5.50
C ALA A 398 12.79 11.19 -5.62
N THR A 399 11.83 11.94 -6.19
CA THR A 399 11.94 13.36 -6.53
C THR A 399 11.05 14.25 -5.67
N VAL A 400 10.10 13.68 -4.94
CA VAL A 400 9.20 14.39 -4.02
C VAL A 400 9.96 15.09 -2.88
N PRO A 401 9.35 16.08 -2.21
CA PRO A 401 9.91 16.62 -0.97
C PRO A 401 10.20 15.54 0.06
N LYS A 402 11.38 15.60 0.67
CA LYS A 402 11.85 14.63 1.66
C LYS A 402 12.32 15.36 2.93
N ILE A 403 11.67 15.08 4.05
CA ILE A 403 12.00 15.66 5.34
C ILE A 403 12.49 14.54 6.26
N THR A 404 13.67 14.71 6.85
CA THR A 404 14.27 13.70 7.73
C THR A 404 14.43 14.24 9.15
N VAL A 405 13.97 13.45 10.13
CA VAL A 405 14.20 13.67 11.55
C VAL A 405 14.98 12.48 12.11
N VAL A 406 16.21 12.71 12.52
CA VAL A 406 17.03 11.69 13.21
C VAL A 406 16.70 11.72 14.70
N VAL A 407 15.93 10.72 15.14
CA VAL A 407 15.42 10.66 16.52
C VAL A 407 16.47 10.09 17.48
N ARG A 408 17.11 8.98 17.10
CA ARG A 408 18.09 8.30 17.92
C ARG A 408 19.19 7.68 17.07
N LYS A 409 19.13 6.40 16.72
CA LYS A 409 20.16 5.70 15.95
C LYS A 409 19.99 5.95 14.45
N ALA A 410 21.11 6.14 13.75
CA ALA A 410 21.16 6.27 12.30
C ALA A 410 22.48 5.66 11.82
N TYR A 411 22.52 4.30 11.68
CA TYR A 411 23.77 3.59 11.46
C TYR A 411 23.84 2.93 10.08
N GLY A 412 25.05 3.04 9.49
CA GLY A 412 25.44 2.36 8.26
C GLY A 412 24.52 2.67 7.08
N ALA A 413 24.25 1.65 6.25
CA ALA A 413 23.35 1.80 5.10
C ALA A 413 21.88 2.05 5.51
N GLY A 414 21.51 1.74 6.76
CA GLY A 414 20.20 2.10 7.31
C GLY A 414 19.97 3.61 7.30
N TYR A 415 20.99 4.40 7.69
CA TYR A 415 20.96 5.87 7.59
C TYR A 415 20.69 6.34 6.14
N TYR A 416 21.30 5.67 5.16
CA TYR A 416 21.15 6.05 3.76
C TYR A 416 19.72 5.81 3.26
N VAL A 417 19.18 4.59 3.42
CA VAL A 417 17.85 4.23 2.91
C VAL A 417 16.71 4.96 3.62
N MET A 418 16.95 5.48 4.81
CA MET A 418 16.04 6.33 5.56
C MET A 418 16.25 7.83 5.26
N CYS A 419 16.74 8.16 4.08
CA CYS A 419 16.98 9.51 3.59
C CYS A 419 18.00 10.31 4.41
N GLY A 420 19.24 9.78 4.53
CA GLY A 420 20.38 10.52 5.05
C GLY A 420 20.81 11.67 4.15
N ARG A 421 21.75 12.51 4.60
CA ARG A 421 22.16 13.76 3.93
C ARG A 421 22.47 13.60 2.44
N ALA A 422 23.14 12.52 2.04
CA ALA A 422 23.52 12.25 0.64
C ALA A 422 22.32 11.86 -0.25
N TYR A 423 21.13 11.63 0.31
CA TYR A 423 19.90 11.29 -0.41
C TYR A 423 18.97 12.49 -0.60
N GLU A 424 19.55 13.68 -0.51
CA GLU A 424 18.92 14.95 -0.84
C GLU A 424 17.60 15.21 -0.06
N PRO A 425 17.60 15.08 1.30
CA PRO A 425 16.49 15.62 2.06
C PRO A 425 16.44 17.15 1.88
N ASP A 426 15.23 17.70 1.76
CA ASP A 426 15.04 19.15 1.69
C ASP A 426 15.25 19.82 3.04
N LEU A 427 15.01 19.06 4.13
CA LEU A 427 15.37 19.40 5.50
C LEU A 427 15.76 18.12 6.24
N ILE A 428 16.89 18.16 6.93
CA ILE A 428 17.34 17.12 7.85
C ILE A 428 17.65 17.71 9.21
N VAL A 429 16.83 17.36 10.20
CA VAL A 429 17.02 17.79 11.59
C VAL A 429 17.23 16.58 12.49
N SER A 430 17.76 16.82 13.68
CA SER A 430 18.02 15.76 14.64
C SER A 430 17.58 16.14 16.04
N TRP A 431 17.25 15.14 16.85
CA TRP A 431 17.09 15.32 18.29
C TRP A 431 18.45 15.31 18.98
N PRO A 432 18.58 15.85 20.21
CA PRO A 432 19.82 15.79 20.99
C PRO A 432 20.31 14.36 21.28
N THR A 433 19.42 13.37 21.19
CA THR A 433 19.68 11.94 21.37
C THR A 433 20.18 11.22 20.13
N ALA A 434 20.32 11.93 19.01
CA ALA A 434 20.68 11.32 17.72
C ALA A 434 22.15 10.89 17.69
N GLU A 435 22.40 9.75 17.07
CA GLU A 435 23.73 9.19 16.84
C GLU A 435 23.85 8.79 15.36
N ILE A 436 24.75 9.43 14.62
CA ILE A 436 25.00 9.11 13.21
C ILE A 436 26.38 8.49 13.09
N SER A 437 26.46 7.25 12.60
CA SER A 437 27.71 6.51 12.51
C SER A 437 27.68 5.37 11.48
N VAL A 438 28.84 4.83 11.16
CA VAL A 438 28.94 3.60 10.36
C VAL A 438 28.29 2.41 11.06
N MET A 439 28.42 2.31 12.39
CA MET A 439 27.80 1.30 13.26
C MET A 439 27.76 1.80 14.70
N GLY A 440 27.00 1.12 15.56
CA GLY A 440 26.97 1.44 16.99
C GLY A 440 28.31 1.22 17.68
N ALA A 441 28.60 1.97 18.73
CA ALA A 441 29.87 1.95 19.47
C ALA A 441 30.29 0.53 19.92
N GLU A 442 29.35 -0.29 20.35
CA GLU A 442 29.64 -1.68 20.77
C GLU A 442 30.12 -2.58 19.62
N GLY A 443 29.53 -2.41 18.43
CA GLY A 443 29.98 -3.12 17.23
C GLY A 443 31.40 -2.72 16.82
N MET A 444 31.72 -1.43 16.92
CA MET A 444 33.07 -0.92 16.65
C MET A 444 34.10 -1.49 17.64
N VAL A 445 33.76 -1.58 18.91
CA VAL A 445 34.63 -2.19 19.93
C VAL A 445 34.91 -3.65 19.62
N GLY A 446 33.88 -4.41 19.19
CA GLY A 446 34.06 -5.83 18.81
C GLY A 446 35.06 -6.01 17.66
N ILE A 447 35.06 -5.09 16.67
CA ILE A 447 36.01 -5.09 15.56
C ILE A 447 37.40 -4.61 16.01
N ALA A 448 37.46 -3.51 16.76
CA ALA A 448 38.71 -2.95 17.27
C ALA A 448 39.41 -3.90 18.24
N ALA A 449 38.65 -4.58 19.10
CA ALA A 449 39.17 -5.55 20.04
C ALA A 449 39.90 -6.72 19.35
N LYS A 450 39.35 -7.25 18.26
CA LYS A 450 40.01 -8.27 17.44
C LYS A 450 41.38 -7.83 16.96
N LYS A 451 41.49 -6.55 16.59
CA LYS A 451 42.73 -5.98 16.05
C LYS A 451 43.75 -5.61 17.14
N LEU A 452 43.28 -5.12 18.30
CA LEU A 452 44.13 -4.65 19.41
C LEU A 452 44.52 -5.76 20.40
N PHE A 453 43.69 -6.78 20.56
CA PHE A 453 43.83 -7.83 21.56
C PHE A 453 44.01 -9.23 20.95
N GLY A 454 44.41 -9.33 19.66
CA GLY A 454 44.69 -10.60 19.01
C GLY A 454 43.52 -11.58 18.95
N GLY A 455 42.27 -11.08 19.03
CA GLY A 455 41.07 -11.91 19.03
C GLY A 455 40.48 -12.21 20.42
N ALA A 456 41.14 -11.84 21.48
CA ALA A 456 40.62 -11.96 22.84
C ALA A 456 39.60 -10.84 23.15
N GLU A 457 38.58 -11.10 23.98
CA GLU A 457 37.70 -10.03 24.49
C GLU A 457 38.47 -9.12 25.46
N PRO A 458 38.38 -7.79 25.29
CA PRO A 458 39.00 -6.87 26.22
C PRO A 458 38.35 -6.97 27.61
N PRO A 459 39.10 -6.67 28.68
CA PRO A 459 38.53 -6.57 30.02
C PRO A 459 37.30 -5.61 30.03
N PRO A 460 36.27 -5.90 30.85
CA PRO A 460 35.02 -5.12 30.87
C PRO A 460 35.22 -3.60 31.03
N GLU A 461 36.16 -3.18 31.89
CA GLU A 461 36.48 -1.76 32.10
C GLU A 461 37.11 -1.11 30.89
N VAL A 462 38.01 -1.81 30.18
CA VAL A 462 38.62 -1.33 28.94
C VAL A 462 37.55 -1.22 27.82
N LYS A 463 36.69 -2.24 27.71
CA LYS A 463 35.57 -2.25 26.78
C LYS A 463 34.65 -1.04 27.02
N LYS A 464 34.28 -0.76 28.28
CA LYS A 464 33.47 0.37 28.68
C LYS A 464 34.12 1.71 28.28
N GLY A 465 35.42 1.89 28.62
CA GLY A 465 36.17 3.10 28.26
C GLY A 465 36.23 3.37 26.75
N ILE A 466 36.41 2.30 25.95
CA ILE A 466 36.41 2.42 24.47
C ILE A 466 35.02 2.78 23.95
N VAL A 467 33.95 2.15 24.48
CA VAL A 467 32.55 2.49 24.13
C VAL A 467 32.27 3.96 24.43
N GLU A 468 32.62 4.46 25.62
CA GLU A 468 32.41 5.86 25.99
C GLU A 468 33.19 6.83 25.10
N ALA A 469 34.41 6.49 24.74
CA ALA A 469 35.23 7.28 23.83
C ALA A 469 34.62 7.34 22.42
N ILE A 470 34.08 6.22 21.92
CA ILE A 470 33.40 6.18 20.62
C ILE A 470 32.10 6.98 20.68
N GLN A 471 31.28 6.82 21.75
CA GLN A 471 30.04 7.57 21.92
C GLN A 471 30.26 9.09 21.87
N LYS A 472 31.33 9.59 22.50
CA LYS A 472 31.73 11.00 22.39
C LYS A 472 32.09 11.44 20.96
N ASN A 473 32.46 10.49 20.09
CA ASN A 473 32.83 10.80 18.70
C ASN A 473 31.66 10.74 17.74
N ILE A 474 30.55 10.07 18.09
CA ILE A 474 29.33 10.01 17.30
C ILE A 474 28.24 10.95 17.82
N ASP A 475 28.63 11.91 18.68
CA ASP A 475 27.79 12.97 19.19
C ASP A 475 27.21 13.83 18.06
N ILE A 476 25.91 14.05 18.10
CA ILE A 476 25.19 14.77 17.04
C ILE A 476 25.65 16.21 16.87
N TYR A 477 26.13 16.88 17.94
CA TYR A 477 26.63 18.25 17.84
C TYR A 477 27.94 18.35 17.04
N LYS A 478 28.75 17.30 16.99
CA LYS A 478 29.89 17.23 16.08
C LYS A 478 29.42 17.12 14.63
N VAL A 479 28.43 16.28 14.37
CA VAL A 479 27.87 16.10 13.04
C VAL A 479 27.21 17.39 12.55
N ALA A 480 26.51 18.09 13.43
CA ALA A 480 25.91 19.41 13.18
C ALA A 480 27.00 20.47 12.93
N GLY A 481 28.10 20.44 13.71
CA GLY A 481 29.25 21.32 13.50
C GLY A 481 29.93 21.17 12.14
N TRP A 482 29.76 20.06 11.46
CA TRP A 482 30.21 19.83 10.08
C TRP A 482 29.14 20.15 9.02
N GLY A 483 27.95 20.63 9.41
CA GLY A 483 26.87 20.94 8.48
C GLY A 483 26.20 19.71 7.86
N LEU A 484 26.30 18.54 8.49
CA LEU A 484 25.71 17.29 7.97
C LEU A 484 24.27 17.07 8.42
N VAL A 485 23.77 17.88 9.36
CA VAL A 485 22.36 18.10 9.67
C VAL A 485 22.11 19.60 9.69
N ASP A 486 20.91 20.02 9.36
CA ASP A 486 20.57 21.44 9.24
C ASP A 486 20.36 22.08 10.63
N ASP A 487 19.86 21.29 11.61
CA ASP A 487 19.75 21.74 13.00
C ASP A 487 19.62 20.57 13.99
N VAL A 488 19.92 20.83 15.26
CA VAL A 488 19.57 19.98 16.40
C VAL A 488 18.42 20.66 17.14
N ILE A 489 17.24 20.05 17.08
CA ILE A 489 15.99 20.67 17.53
C ILE A 489 15.51 20.12 18.88
N ASP A 490 14.74 20.92 19.61
CA ASP A 490 13.91 20.45 20.72
C ASP A 490 12.89 19.42 20.19
N PRO A 491 12.75 18.23 20.80
CA PRO A 491 11.77 17.22 20.38
C PRO A 491 10.35 17.77 20.19
N ARG A 492 9.93 18.74 21.02
CA ARG A 492 8.61 19.38 20.95
C ARG A 492 8.39 20.21 19.68
N ASP A 493 9.46 20.64 19.03
CA ASP A 493 9.42 21.44 17.81
C ASP A 493 9.39 20.57 16.53
N THR A 494 9.36 19.24 16.66
CA THR A 494 9.42 18.30 15.52
C THR A 494 8.30 18.55 14.51
N ARG A 495 7.04 18.73 14.95
CA ARG A 495 5.92 19.04 14.06
C ARG A 495 6.18 20.32 13.26
N ARG A 496 6.60 21.38 13.95
CA ARG A 496 6.91 22.67 13.33
C ARG A 496 8.04 22.55 12.30
N ALA A 497 9.12 21.86 12.64
CA ALA A 497 10.25 21.64 11.73
C ALA A 497 9.83 20.90 10.46
N ILE A 498 9.03 19.83 10.60
CA ILE A 498 8.51 19.08 9.43
C ILE A 498 7.62 20.00 8.57
N ALA A 499 6.69 20.75 9.18
CA ALA A 499 5.80 21.65 8.44
C ALA A 499 6.57 22.75 7.68
N TRP A 500 7.62 23.32 8.28
CA TRP A 500 8.51 24.28 7.63
C TRP A 500 9.29 23.64 6.46
N GLY A 501 9.79 22.42 6.64
CA GLY A 501 10.46 21.67 5.56
C GLY A 501 9.52 21.38 4.39
N LEU A 502 8.28 21.01 4.67
CA LEU A 502 7.25 20.82 3.66
C LEU A 502 6.92 22.11 2.92
N GLU A 503 6.86 23.25 3.62
CA GLU A 503 6.61 24.55 3.00
C GLU A 503 7.81 25.00 2.17
N LEU A 504 9.04 24.85 2.67
CA LEU A 504 10.27 25.13 1.93
C LEU A 504 10.30 24.40 0.58
N ALA A 505 9.90 23.13 0.59
CA ALA A 505 9.95 22.25 -0.58
C ALA A 505 8.65 22.25 -1.41
N ARG A 506 7.66 23.13 -1.12
CA ARG A 506 6.35 23.15 -1.77
C ARG A 506 6.42 23.18 -3.30
N HIS A 507 7.38 23.89 -3.84
CA HIS A 507 7.58 24.06 -5.29
C HIS A 507 8.85 23.37 -5.79
N LYS A 508 9.31 22.36 -5.05
CA LYS A 508 10.49 21.60 -5.44
C LYS A 508 10.33 21.03 -6.84
N ARG A 509 11.36 21.23 -7.65
CA ARG A 509 11.54 20.56 -8.93
C ARG A 509 12.92 19.92 -8.92
N THR A 510 12.95 18.63 -9.17
CA THR A 510 14.20 17.87 -9.26
C THR A 510 14.49 17.58 -10.72
N ASP A 511 15.54 18.18 -11.25
CA ASP A 511 16.00 17.88 -12.60
C ASP A 511 16.83 16.59 -12.56
N ARG A 512 16.40 15.59 -13.31
CA ARG A 512 17.07 14.29 -13.44
C ARG A 512 17.35 14.04 -14.92
N PRO A 513 18.48 13.38 -15.25
CA PRO A 513 18.73 12.97 -16.63
C PRO A 513 17.56 12.15 -17.20
N SER A 514 17.12 12.51 -18.41
CA SER A 514 16.05 11.78 -19.09
C SER A 514 16.47 10.33 -19.33
N LYS A 515 15.61 9.40 -18.97
CA LYS A 515 15.80 7.96 -19.20
C LYS A 515 14.45 7.29 -19.48
N LYS A 516 14.44 6.26 -20.29
CA LYS A 516 13.22 5.52 -20.60
C LYS A 516 12.62 4.87 -19.33
N ARG A 517 13.44 4.21 -18.54
CA ARG A 517 13.08 3.59 -17.24
C ARG A 517 14.34 3.42 -16.38
N GLY A 518 14.17 3.37 -15.06
CA GLY A 518 15.18 2.83 -14.14
C GLY A 518 15.17 1.31 -14.17
N VAL A 519 16.31 0.69 -13.89
CA VAL A 519 16.40 -0.77 -13.68
C VAL A 519 16.43 -1.00 -12.19
N ILE A 520 15.27 -1.35 -11.63
CA ILE A 520 15.12 -1.62 -10.21
C ILE A 520 15.69 -3.01 -9.87
N PRO A 521 16.47 -3.15 -8.80
CA PRO A 521 16.90 -4.47 -8.30
C PRO A 521 15.69 -5.31 -7.86
N VAL A 522 15.62 -6.61 -8.24
CA VAL A 522 14.53 -7.54 -7.92
C VAL A 522 15.02 -8.80 -7.24
#